data_cfcbff5eceb3388b1e94707b058f26d2
#
_entry.id   cfcbff5eceb3388b1e94707b058f26d2
#
_cell.length_a   1.000
_cell.length_b   1.000
_cell.length_c   1.000
_cell.angle_alpha   90.00
_cell.angle_beta   90.00
_cell.angle_gamma   90.00
#
_symmetry.space_group_name_H-M   'P 1'
#
loop_
_entity.id
_entity.type
_entity.pdbx_description
1 polymer ?
#
loop_
_entity_poly.entity_id
_entity_poly.type
_entity_poly.pdbx_seq_one_letter_code
_entity_poly.pdbx_strand_id
1 'polypeptide(L)'
;MKTHRMIRGLVLVLAVQLMGGLYGLEIGSVQASDVWRVQVPYEAPPGSQDAPDVSVPPNTNPLSPEELTRAEALLPLLEGKQEFWAMGEFVHLGESSIPVLVKALAMPSPRVRYNAIETLSMMKGVSGVPALVGTAKDVNELPRVREHALRVAIRLNPSLVPEAIEVMAADLNPSVKKAAAFEARYVRHKAVIPVLISMVTDDERFVALSALHSLWILTRHETEFHDWETSTKQDRAVWVSEWVEWWNDNQQVFEIPEPPRPKRKP
;
A
#
# COMPACT_ATOMS: atom_id res chain seq x y z
N MET A 1 -2.11 43.68 12.11
CA MET A 1 -2.13 42.74 10.95
C MET A 1 -2.80 41.40 11.30
N LYS A 2 -3.93 41.39 12.03
CA LYS A 2 -4.64 40.14 12.43
C LYS A 2 -6.07 40.03 11.88
N THR A 3 -6.56 41.00 11.14
CA THR A 3 -7.97 41.07 10.66
C THR A 3 -8.21 40.48 9.28
N HIS A 4 -7.19 40.27 8.43
CA HIS A 4 -7.38 39.78 7.06
C HIS A 4 -7.48 38.25 6.92
N ARG A 5 -7.12 37.47 7.94
CA ARG A 5 -7.22 35.99 7.89
C ARG A 5 -8.59 35.43 8.30
N MET A 6 -9.35 36.18 9.11
CA MET A 6 -10.70 35.74 9.53
C MET A 6 -11.76 35.84 8.41
N ILE A 7 -11.57 36.75 7.45
CA ILE A 7 -12.58 36.98 6.41
C ILE A 7 -12.60 35.88 5.34
N ARG A 8 -11.45 35.21 5.08
CA ARG A 8 -11.40 34.11 4.08
C ARG A 8 -12.05 32.80 4.55
N GLY A 9 -12.03 32.50 5.85
CA GLY A 9 -12.71 31.34 6.40
C GLY A 9 -14.24 31.49 6.43
N LEU A 10 -14.72 32.71 6.68
CA LEU A 10 -16.15 33.00 6.78
C LEU A 10 -16.86 32.98 5.43
N VAL A 11 -16.19 33.39 4.35
CA VAL A 11 -16.76 33.41 2.99
C VAL A 11 -16.94 31.97 2.45
N LEU A 12 -16.08 31.03 2.80
CA LEU A 12 -16.21 29.65 2.35
C LEU A 12 -17.36 28.90 3.05
N VAL A 13 -17.59 29.18 4.34
CA VAL A 13 -18.72 28.60 5.09
C VAL A 13 -20.06 29.15 4.61
N LEU A 14 -20.14 30.45 4.28
CA LEU A 14 -21.37 31.05 3.74
C LEU A 14 -21.72 30.57 2.32
N ALA A 15 -20.71 30.27 1.49
CA ALA A 15 -20.95 29.74 0.13
C ALA A 15 -21.54 28.33 0.14
N VAL A 16 -21.14 27.50 1.10
CA VAL A 16 -21.69 26.14 1.25
C VAL A 16 -23.13 26.16 1.80
N GLN A 17 -23.46 27.09 2.71
CA GLN A 17 -24.80 27.21 3.26
C GLN A 17 -25.81 27.80 2.22
N LEU A 18 -25.38 28.66 1.32
CA LEU A 18 -26.27 29.22 0.26
C LEU A 18 -26.60 28.21 -0.84
N MET A 19 -25.70 27.21 -1.09
CA MET A 19 -26.00 26.16 -2.07
C MET A 19 -26.88 25.05 -1.49
N GLY A 20 -26.85 24.78 -0.18
CA GLY A 20 -27.66 23.75 0.50
C GLY A 20 -29.17 24.13 0.56
N GLY A 21 -29.51 25.44 0.58
CA GLY A 21 -30.89 25.90 0.67
C GLY A 21 -31.73 25.68 -0.59
N LEU A 22 -31.11 25.38 -1.74
CA LEU A 22 -31.80 25.18 -3.03
C LEU A 22 -32.22 23.72 -3.27
N TYR A 23 -31.74 22.75 -2.47
CA TYR A 23 -31.99 21.32 -2.69
C TYR A 23 -32.66 20.62 -1.50
N GLY A 24 -33.09 21.32 -0.47
CA GLY A 24 -33.86 20.73 0.64
C GLY A 24 -33.12 19.65 1.43
N LEU A 25 -31.78 19.64 1.43
CA LEU A 25 -30.99 18.73 2.23
C LEU A 25 -30.70 19.37 3.59
N GLU A 26 -31.32 18.86 4.64
CA GLU A 26 -30.91 19.15 6.03
C GLU A 26 -29.50 18.60 6.24
N ILE A 27 -28.49 19.48 6.20
CA ILE A 27 -27.14 19.12 6.63
C ILE A 27 -27.11 19.17 8.14
N GLY A 28 -27.28 18.01 8.79
CA GLY A 28 -27.03 17.86 10.20
C GLY A 28 -25.60 18.33 10.53
N SER A 29 -25.39 18.90 11.70
CA SER A 29 -24.09 19.37 12.18
C SER A 29 -23.12 18.17 12.26
N VAL A 30 -22.23 18.07 11.27
CA VAL A 30 -21.14 17.06 11.29
C VAL A 30 -20.11 17.54 12.30
N GLN A 31 -19.97 16.81 13.40
CA GLN A 31 -18.90 17.07 14.36
C GLN A 31 -17.54 16.65 13.76
N ALA A 32 -16.48 17.35 14.13
CA ALA A 32 -15.12 17.06 13.62
C ALA A 32 -14.67 15.61 13.86
N SER A 33 -15.26 14.92 14.84
CA SER A 33 -15.08 13.49 15.11
C SER A 33 -15.63 12.56 14.02
N ASP A 34 -16.55 13.05 13.17
CA ASP A 34 -17.22 12.21 12.15
C ASP A 34 -16.46 12.17 10.83
N VAL A 35 -15.54 13.13 10.61
CA VAL A 35 -14.74 13.22 9.38
C VAL A 35 -13.80 12.02 9.22
N TRP A 36 -13.39 11.38 10.32
CA TRP A 36 -12.51 10.22 10.30
C TRP A 36 -13.24 8.87 10.27
N ARG A 37 -14.58 8.88 10.43
CA ARG A 37 -15.42 7.68 10.30
C ARG A 37 -15.91 7.39 8.90
N VAL A 38 -15.49 8.14 7.90
CA VAL A 38 -15.75 7.74 6.51
C VAL A 38 -14.89 6.50 6.25
N GLN A 39 -15.45 5.35 6.63
CA GLN A 39 -15.06 4.09 6.01
C GLN A 39 -15.41 4.24 4.54
N VAL A 40 -14.43 4.61 3.73
CA VAL A 40 -14.54 4.38 2.29
C VAL A 40 -14.58 2.86 2.16
N PRO A 41 -15.73 2.26 1.79
CA PRO A 41 -15.75 0.84 1.51
C PRO A 41 -14.69 0.62 0.42
N TYR A 42 -13.74 -0.29 0.64
CA TYR A 42 -12.93 -0.80 -0.44
C TYR A 42 -13.90 -1.52 -1.39
N GLU A 43 -14.37 -0.82 -2.38
CA GLU A 43 -14.96 -1.47 -3.54
C GLU A 43 -13.82 -2.08 -4.32
N ALA A 44 -13.73 -3.40 -4.29
CA ALA A 44 -12.90 -4.12 -5.23
C ALA A 44 -13.27 -3.66 -6.65
N PRO A 45 -12.28 -3.43 -7.53
CA PRO A 45 -12.59 -2.98 -8.88
C PRO A 45 -13.61 -3.92 -9.53
N PRO A 46 -14.61 -3.36 -10.26
CA PRO A 46 -15.63 -4.17 -10.91
C PRO A 46 -14.95 -5.17 -11.85
N GLY A 47 -15.19 -6.45 -11.63
CA GLY A 47 -14.59 -7.56 -12.37
C GLY A 47 -13.88 -8.60 -11.50
N SER A 48 -13.71 -8.40 -10.20
CA SER A 48 -13.05 -9.37 -9.32
C SER A 48 -13.96 -10.51 -8.82
N GLN A 49 -15.28 -10.50 -9.14
CA GLN A 49 -16.23 -11.48 -8.61
C GLN A 49 -16.77 -12.49 -9.62
N ASP A 50 -16.54 -12.30 -10.93
CA ASP A 50 -17.09 -13.17 -11.97
C ASP A 50 -16.03 -13.67 -12.98
N ALA A 51 -14.76 -13.73 -12.60
CA ALA A 51 -13.84 -14.54 -13.40
C ALA A 51 -14.28 -16.01 -13.26
N PRO A 52 -14.54 -16.73 -14.37
CA PRO A 52 -14.84 -18.15 -14.27
C PRO A 52 -13.69 -18.80 -13.50
N ASP A 53 -14.04 -19.63 -12.51
CA ASP A 53 -13.11 -20.46 -11.77
C ASP A 53 -12.52 -21.50 -12.75
N VAL A 54 -11.62 -21.04 -13.60
CA VAL A 54 -10.77 -21.90 -14.40
C VAL A 54 -9.62 -22.28 -13.49
N SER A 55 -9.88 -23.20 -12.58
CA SER A 55 -8.87 -23.95 -11.86
C SER A 55 -8.11 -24.87 -12.83
N VAL A 56 -7.41 -24.26 -13.78
CA VAL A 56 -6.32 -24.97 -14.45
C VAL A 56 -5.24 -25.09 -13.37
N PRO A 57 -4.88 -26.30 -12.94
CA PRO A 57 -3.79 -26.47 -11.99
C PRO A 57 -2.57 -25.75 -12.57
N PRO A 58 -1.82 -24.98 -11.74
CA PRO A 58 -0.65 -24.27 -12.23
C PRO A 58 0.26 -25.28 -12.94
N ASN A 59 0.66 -24.97 -14.17
CA ASN A 59 1.62 -25.79 -14.90
C ASN A 59 2.97 -25.66 -14.16
N THR A 60 3.29 -26.62 -13.34
CA THR A 60 4.53 -26.66 -12.53
C THR A 60 5.65 -27.42 -13.24
N ASN A 61 5.38 -27.97 -14.44
CA ASN A 61 6.41 -28.61 -15.23
C ASN A 61 7.42 -27.58 -15.73
N PRO A 62 8.72 -27.89 -15.72
CA PRO A 62 9.72 -27.00 -16.32
C PRO A 62 9.37 -26.66 -17.76
N LEU A 63 9.64 -25.42 -18.17
CA LEU A 63 9.45 -25.02 -19.57
C LEU A 63 10.32 -25.90 -20.48
N SER A 64 9.75 -26.33 -21.60
CA SER A 64 10.53 -26.93 -22.67
C SER A 64 11.55 -25.92 -23.23
N PRO A 65 12.60 -26.35 -23.92
CA PRO A 65 13.58 -25.42 -24.53
C PRO A 65 12.91 -24.40 -25.48
N GLU A 66 11.86 -24.80 -26.18
CA GLU A 66 11.10 -23.94 -27.07
C GLU A 66 10.29 -22.89 -26.32
N GLU A 67 9.58 -23.31 -25.25
CA GLU A 67 8.83 -22.39 -24.37
C GLU A 67 9.76 -21.42 -23.63
N LEU A 68 10.94 -21.88 -23.21
CA LEU A 68 11.95 -21.02 -22.58
C LEU A 68 12.42 -19.94 -23.56
N THR A 69 12.74 -20.33 -24.80
CA THR A 69 13.16 -19.38 -25.85
C THR A 69 12.05 -18.36 -26.15
N ARG A 70 10.79 -18.84 -26.20
CA ARG A 70 9.61 -17.99 -26.38
C ARG A 70 9.46 -17.02 -25.21
N ALA A 71 9.55 -17.49 -23.98
CA ALA A 71 9.45 -16.65 -22.78
C ALA A 71 10.54 -15.56 -22.75
N GLU A 72 11.78 -15.89 -23.09
CA GLU A 72 12.86 -14.90 -23.18
C GLU A 72 12.62 -13.85 -24.28
N ALA A 73 12.06 -14.26 -25.41
CA ALA A 73 11.69 -13.34 -26.49
C ALA A 73 10.53 -12.39 -26.13
N LEU A 74 9.71 -12.72 -25.15
CA LEU A 74 8.63 -11.85 -24.64
C LEU A 74 9.14 -10.70 -23.76
N LEU A 75 10.32 -10.83 -23.13
CA LEU A 75 10.82 -9.83 -22.17
C LEU A 75 10.88 -8.42 -22.75
N PRO A 76 11.51 -8.16 -23.91
CA PRO A 76 11.53 -6.82 -24.49
C PRO A 76 10.17 -6.32 -24.96
N LEU A 77 9.20 -7.20 -25.15
CA LEU A 77 7.83 -6.87 -25.56
C LEU A 77 6.93 -6.46 -24.39
N LEU A 78 7.44 -6.53 -23.16
CA LEU A 78 6.75 -6.00 -21.98
C LEU A 78 6.66 -4.46 -21.98
N GLU A 79 7.06 -3.80 -23.07
CA GLU A 79 6.80 -2.39 -23.34
C GLU A 79 6.33 -2.18 -24.77
N GLY A 80 5.70 -1.01 -25.01
CA GLY A 80 5.22 -0.63 -26.33
C GLY A 80 3.88 -1.26 -26.71
N LYS A 81 3.67 -1.42 -28.01
CA LYS A 81 2.33 -1.81 -28.55
C LYS A 81 1.89 -3.23 -28.19
N GLN A 82 2.84 -4.10 -27.85
CA GLN A 82 2.58 -5.52 -27.59
C GLN A 82 2.61 -5.87 -26.10
N GLU A 83 2.75 -4.89 -25.20
CA GLU A 83 2.95 -5.13 -23.77
C GLU A 83 1.84 -6.01 -23.16
N PHE A 84 0.58 -5.71 -23.43
CA PHE A 84 -0.55 -6.49 -22.88
C PHE A 84 -0.61 -7.90 -23.45
N TRP A 85 -0.26 -8.06 -24.71
CA TRP A 85 -0.17 -9.39 -25.33
C TRP A 85 0.96 -10.20 -24.67
N ALA A 86 2.16 -9.62 -24.51
CA ALA A 86 3.29 -10.29 -23.88
C ALA A 86 2.99 -10.69 -22.42
N MET A 87 2.34 -9.81 -21.66
CA MET A 87 1.87 -10.11 -20.30
C MET A 87 0.91 -11.31 -20.31
N GLY A 88 -0.06 -11.34 -21.23
CA GLY A 88 -0.98 -12.45 -21.41
C GLY A 88 -0.30 -13.76 -21.75
N GLU A 89 0.75 -13.73 -22.58
CA GLU A 89 1.54 -14.91 -22.93
C GLU A 89 2.30 -15.48 -21.71
N PHE A 90 2.86 -14.64 -20.84
CA PHE A 90 3.44 -15.09 -19.56
C PHE A 90 2.39 -15.75 -18.66
N VAL A 91 1.19 -15.16 -18.56
CA VAL A 91 0.09 -15.76 -17.79
C VAL A 91 -0.28 -17.13 -18.36
N HIS A 92 -0.29 -17.27 -19.70
CA HIS A 92 -0.56 -18.55 -20.38
C HIS A 92 0.54 -19.59 -20.16
N LEU A 93 1.83 -19.19 -20.16
CA LEU A 93 2.96 -20.07 -19.85
C LEU A 93 2.95 -20.55 -18.39
N GLY A 94 2.26 -19.83 -17.51
CA GLY A 94 2.06 -20.21 -16.13
C GLY A 94 3.29 -20.05 -15.24
N GLU A 95 3.23 -20.66 -14.05
CA GLU A 95 4.19 -20.46 -12.97
C GLU A 95 5.64 -20.79 -13.37
N SER A 96 5.83 -21.76 -14.26
CA SER A 96 7.15 -22.17 -14.77
C SER A 96 7.89 -21.05 -15.51
N SER A 97 7.19 -20.03 -15.97
CA SER A 97 7.80 -18.85 -16.63
C SER A 97 8.25 -17.76 -15.66
N ILE A 98 7.89 -17.84 -14.37
CA ILE A 98 8.25 -16.82 -13.36
C ILE A 98 9.76 -16.59 -13.28
N PRO A 99 10.65 -17.61 -13.31
CA PRO A 99 12.09 -17.36 -13.28
C PRO A 99 12.60 -16.53 -14.48
N VAL A 100 11.97 -16.67 -15.64
CA VAL A 100 12.27 -15.83 -16.81
C VAL A 100 11.74 -14.41 -16.59
N LEU A 101 10.49 -14.28 -16.16
CA LEU A 101 9.87 -12.99 -15.90
C LEU A 101 10.60 -12.18 -14.81
N VAL A 102 11.17 -12.84 -13.82
CA VAL A 102 12.02 -12.19 -12.80
C VAL A 102 13.25 -11.52 -13.43
N LYS A 103 13.82 -12.04 -14.53
CA LYS A 103 14.93 -11.37 -15.25
C LYS A 103 14.52 -9.99 -15.75
N ALA A 104 13.24 -9.77 -16.04
CA ALA A 104 12.73 -8.48 -16.49
C ALA A 104 12.84 -7.38 -15.42
N LEU A 105 12.88 -7.73 -14.14
CA LEU A 105 13.06 -6.77 -13.04
C LEU A 105 14.45 -6.09 -13.05
N ALA A 106 15.42 -6.64 -13.75
CA ALA A 106 16.75 -6.08 -13.92
C ALA A 106 16.98 -5.44 -15.31
N MET A 107 15.96 -5.38 -16.17
CA MET A 107 16.09 -4.78 -17.51
C MET A 107 16.16 -3.26 -17.43
N PRO A 108 16.86 -2.60 -18.39
CA PRO A 108 17.07 -1.14 -18.37
C PRO A 108 15.79 -0.32 -18.39
N SER A 109 14.75 -0.77 -19.12
CA SER A 109 13.48 -0.05 -19.23
C SER A 109 12.67 -0.11 -17.96
N PRO A 110 12.33 1.03 -17.33
CA PRO A 110 11.41 1.05 -16.18
C PRO A 110 10.02 0.53 -16.52
N ARG A 111 9.59 0.66 -17.78
CA ARG A 111 8.29 0.16 -18.23
C ARG A 111 8.27 -1.36 -18.23
N VAL A 112 9.33 -1.99 -18.72
CA VAL A 112 9.48 -3.45 -18.69
C VAL A 112 9.46 -3.95 -17.24
N ARG A 113 10.22 -3.32 -16.34
CA ARG A 113 10.25 -3.70 -14.91
C ARG A 113 8.87 -3.56 -14.28
N TYR A 114 8.18 -2.45 -14.52
CA TYR A 114 6.82 -2.22 -14.01
C TYR A 114 5.83 -3.28 -14.50
N ASN A 115 5.84 -3.57 -15.80
CA ASN A 115 4.93 -4.55 -16.39
C ASN A 115 5.28 -5.99 -15.98
N ALA A 116 6.54 -6.30 -15.70
CA ALA A 116 6.92 -7.58 -15.11
C ALA A 116 6.32 -7.76 -13.71
N ILE A 117 6.34 -6.72 -12.87
CA ILE A 117 5.70 -6.74 -11.55
C ILE A 117 4.19 -6.97 -11.69
N GLU A 118 3.53 -6.26 -12.61
CA GLU A 118 2.11 -6.43 -12.85
C GLU A 118 1.78 -7.83 -13.37
N THR A 119 2.61 -8.38 -14.25
CA THR A 119 2.46 -9.74 -14.77
C THR A 119 2.57 -10.78 -13.63
N LEU A 120 3.54 -10.62 -12.73
CA LEU A 120 3.65 -11.46 -11.52
C LEU A 120 2.39 -11.39 -10.65
N SER A 121 1.78 -10.19 -10.55
CA SER A 121 0.50 -10.01 -9.85
C SER A 121 -0.64 -10.78 -10.53
N MET A 122 -0.75 -10.68 -11.86
CA MET A 122 -1.78 -11.37 -12.65
C MET A 122 -1.66 -12.90 -12.54
N MET A 123 -0.42 -13.39 -12.55
CA MET A 123 -0.11 -14.82 -12.41
C MET A 123 -0.33 -15.35 -11.00
N LYS A 124 -0.53 -14.48 -10.00
CA LYS A 124 -0.46 -14.83 -8.57
C LYS A 124 0.88 -15.51 -8.22
N GLY A 125 1.96 -15.05 -8.82
CA GLY A 125 3.27 -15.69 -8.83
C GLY A 125 4.01 -15.55 -7.51
N VAL A 126 3.65 -16.35 -6.50
CA VAL A 126 4.22 -16.31 -5.14
C VAL A 126 5.73 -16.58 -5.16
N SER A 127 6.22 -17.44 -6.05
CA SER A 127 7.66 -17.72 -6.20
C SER A 127 8.48 -16.51 -6.67
N GLY A 128 7.84 -15.47 -7.25
CA GLY A 128 8.47 -14.20 -7.61
C GLY A 128 8.60 -13.20 -6.45
N VAL A 129 7.98 -13.46 -5.29
CA VAL A 129 7.95 -12.50 -4.17
C VAL A 129 9.34 -12.10 -3.65
N PRO A 130 10.32 -13.00 -3.50
CA PRO A 130 11.67 -12.59 -3.09
C PRO A 130 12.31 -11.56 -4.03
N ALA A 131 12.09 -11.70 -5.34
CA ALA A 131 12.59 -10.74 -6.32
C ALA A 131 11.85 -9.39 -6.22
N LEU A 132 10.54 -9.40 -6.00
CA LEU A 132 9.76 -8.17 -5.75
C LEU A 132 10.21 -7.45 -4.49
N VAL A 133 10.50 -8.17 -3.41
CA VAL A 133 11.07 -7.62 -2.17
C VAL A 133 12.43 -7.00 -2.45
N GLY A 134 13.29 -7.66 -3.25
CA GLY A 134 14.57 -7.10 -3.71
C GLY A 134 14.39 -5.79 -4.46
N THR A 135 13.47 -5.75 -5.43
CA THR A 135 13.15 -4.53 -6.21
C THR A 135 12.62 -3.40 -5.31
N ALA A 136 11.77 -3.70 -4.33
CA ALA A 136 11.25 -2.70 -3.39
C ALA A 136 12.36 -2.09 -2.52
N LYS A 137 13.37 -2.88 -2.16
CA LYS A 137 14.51 -2.46 -1.33
C LYS A 137 15.61 -1.72 -2.12
N ASP A 138 15.64 -1.85 -3.45
CA ASP A 138 16.71 -1.25 -4.25
C ASP A 138 16.57 0.28 -4.31
N VAL A 139 17.42 0.99 -3.59
CA VAL A 139 17.42 2.46 -3.51
C VAL A 139 17.74 3.15 -4.85
N ASN A 140 18.33 2.43 -5.81
CA ASN A 140 18.62 2.93 -7.15
C ASN A 140 17.45 2.76 -8.13
N GLU A 141 16.42 2.00 -7.72
CA GLU A 141 15.23 1.84 -8.54
C GLU A 141 14.30 3.05 -8.40
N LEU A 142 13.52 3.33 -9.43
CA LEU A 142 12.56 4.42 -9.42
C LEU A 142 11.50 4.25 -8.31
N PRO A 143 11.15 5.31 -7.57
CA PRO A 143 10.16 5.26 -6.49
C PRO A 143 8.88 4.54 -6.88
N ARG A 144 8.33 4.85 -8.06
CA ARG A 144 7.10 4.23 -8.57
C ARG A 144 7.21 2.71 -8.74
N VAL A 145 8.36 2.21 -9.19
CA VAL A 145 8.59 0.77 -9.39
C VAL A 145 8.72 0.08 -8.04
N ARG A 146 9.46 0.69 -7.10
CA ARG A 146 9.60 0.20 -5.72
C ARG A 146 8.27 0.09 -4.99
N GLU A 147 7.46 1.15 -5.05
CA GLU A 147 6.12 1.19 -4.45
C GLU A 147 5.21 0.10 -5.04
N HIS A 148 5.29 -0.10 -6.35
CA HIS A 148 4.50 -1.13 -7.03
C HIS A 148 4.97 -2.54 -6.64
N ALA A 149 6.29 -2.78 -6.59
CA ALA A 149 6.87 -4.05 -6.16
C ALA A 149 6.46 -4.39 -4.71
N LEU A 150 6.53 -3.42 -3.78
CA LEU A 150 6.06 -3.60 -2.41
C LEU A 150 4.59 -4.02 -2.37
N ARG A 151 3.73 -3.28 -3.05
CA ARG A 151 2.28 -3.54 -3.07
C ARG A 151 1.94 -4.93 -3.60
N VAL A 152 2.60 -5.34 -4.67
CA VAL A 152 2.40 -6.68 -5.26
C VAL A 152 2.96 -7.76 -4.34
N ALA A 153 4.15 -7.57 -3.77
CA ALA A 153 4.74 -8.51 -2.82
C ALA A 153 3.83 -8.75 -1.60
N ILE A 154 3.26 -7.70 -1.03
CA ILE A 154 2.29 -7.80 0.09
C ILE A 154 1.05 -8.59 -0.32
N ARG A 155 0.52 -8.32 -1.51
CA ARG A 155 -0.68 -9.00 -2.01
C ARG A 155 -0.44 -10.50 -2.22
N LEU A 156 0.76 -10.87 -2.67
CA LEU A 156 1.11 -12.26 -2.95
C LEU A 156 1.54 -13.03 -1.70
N ASN A 157 2.39 -12.44 -0.87
CA ASN A 157 2.85 -13.03 0.38
C ASN A 157 3.35 -11.96 1.38
N PRO A 158 2.49 -11.42 2.24
CA PRO A 158 2.85 -10.38 3.19
C PRO A 158 3.90 -10.83 4.24
N SER A 159 4.07 -12.13 4.48
CA SER A 159 5.02 -12.62 5.49
C SER A 159 6.49 -12.41 5.11
N LEU A 160 6.79 -12.23 3.83
CA LEU A 160 8.15 -12.01 3.32
C LEU A 160 8.55 -10.53 3.21
N VAL A 161 7.67 -9.60 3.59
CA VAL A 161 7.80 -8.18 3.28
C VAL A 161 8.33 -7.29 4.43
N PRO A 162 8.38 -7.71 5.72
CA PRO A 162 8.72 -6.79 6.82
C PRO A 162 10.02 -6.01 6.62
N GLU A 163 11.07 -6.66 6.10
CA GLU A 163 12.35 -6.02 5.81
C GLU A 163 12.25 -4.93 4.73
N ALA A 164 11.40 -5.13 3.70
CA ALA A 164 11.17 -4.11 2.68
C ALA A 164 10.45 -2.87 3.27
N ILE A 165 9.51 -3.08 4.19
CA ILE A 165 8.86 -1.97 4.92
C ILE A 165 9.92 -1.16 5.70
N GLU A 166 10.82 -1.84 6.42
CA GLU A 166 11.87 -1.18 7.19
C GLU A 166 12.80 -0.34 6.30
N VAL A 167 13.31 -0.93 5.21
CA VAL A 167 14.19 -0.21 4.28
C VAL A 167 13.50 0.98 3.62
N MET A 168 12.25 0.82 3.18
CA MET A 168 11.49 1.88 2.53
C MET A 168 11.02 2.96 3.52
N ALA A 169 10.85 2.63 4.79
CA ALA A 169 10.53 3.60 5.85
C ALA A 169 11.67 4.58 6.11
N ALA A 170 12.92 4.17 5.87
CA ALA A 170 14.11 5.00 6.00
C ALA A 170 14.51 5.72 4.70
N ASP A 171 13.69 5.67 3.65
CA ASP A 171 14.00 6.26 2.36
C ASP A 171 14.05 7.80 2.39
N LEU A 172 14.86 8.38 1.51
CA LEU A 172 14.91 9.84 1.36
C LEU A 172 13.68 10.39 0.60
N ASN A 173 13.02 9.55 -0.20
CA ASN A 173 11.86 9.96 -0.97
C ASN A 173 10.56 9.84 -0.14
N PRO A 174 9.84 10.93 0.09
CA PRO A 174 8.62 10.92 0.90
C PRO A 174 7.51 10.00 0.36
N SER A 175 7.43 9.81 -0.97
CA SER A 175 6.41 8.92 -1.54
C SER A 175 6.71 7.46 -1.22
N VAL A 176 7.98 7.06 -1.21
CA VAL A 176 8.42 5.72 -0.82
C VAL A 176 8.16 5.47 0.66
N LYS A 177 8.51 6.42 1.54
CA LYS A 177 8.17 6.35 2.97
C LYS A 177 6.67 6.22 3.18
N LYS A 178 5.88 7.05 2.51
CA LYS A 178 4.42 7.01 2.59
C LYS A 178 3.88 5.65 2.14
N ALA A 179 4.40 5.08 1.05
CA ALA A 179 3.98 3.76 0.58
C ALA A 179 4.28 2.68 1.63
N ALA A 180 5.47 2.69 2.24
CA ALA A 180 5.82 1.78 3.34
C ALA A 180 4.85 1.91 4.51
N ALA A 181 4.62 3.14 4.99
CA ALA A 181 3.71 3.41 6.10
C ALA A 181 2.27 2.98 5.80
N PHE A 182 1.80 3.25 4.58
CA PHE A 182 0.42 2.93 4.17
C PHE A 182 0.20 1.43 3.96
N GLU A 183 1.10 0.76 3.27
CA GLU A 183 0.95 -0.66 2.91
C GLU A 183 1.24 -1.59 4.10
N ALA A 184 2.01 -1.14 5.10
CA ALA A 184 2.31 -1.91 6.30
C ALA A 184 1.06 -2.42 7.04
N ARG A 185 -0.09 -1.74 6.92
CA ARG A 185 -1.39 -2.19 7.50
C ARG A 185 -1.84 -3.58 7.06
N TYR A 186 -1.35 -4.04 5.93
CA TYR A 186 -1.65 -5.36 5.38
C TYR A 186 -0.61 -6.42 5.78
N VAL A 187 0.49 -6.00 6.43
CA VAL A 187 1.57 -6.88 6.87
C VAL A 187 1.35 -7.26 8.33
N ARG A 188 0.71 -8.41 8.55
CA ARG A 188 0.38 -8.90 9.89
C ARG A 188 1.59 -9.55 10.55
N HIS A 189 2.65 -8.75 10.74
CA HIS A 189 3.89 -9.17 11.36
C HIS A 189 4.37 -8.15 12.40
N LYS A 190 4.70 -8.59 13.62
CA LYS A 190 5.08 -7.71 14.74
C LYS A 190 6.25 -6.77 14.40
N ALA A 191 7.19 -7.19 13.53
CA ALA A 191 8.36 -6.40 13.18
C ALA A 191 8.00 -5.04 12.51
N VAL A 192 6.80 -4.89 11.91
CA VAL A 192 6.42 -3.61 11.29
C VAL A 192 5.96 -2.56 12.31
N ILE A 193 5.59 -2.98 13.54
CA ILE A 193 5.07 -2.06 14.56
C ILE A 193 6.13 -1.04 14.99
N PRO A 194 7.36 -1.42 15.42
CA PRO A 194 8.37 -0.45 15.80
C PRO A 194 8.80 0.44 14.61
N VAL A 195 8.78 -0.08 13.38
CA VAL A 195 9.05 0.72 12.18
C VAL A 195 7.98 1.81 12.01
N LEU A 196 6.71 1.46 12.12
CA LEU A 196 5.61 2.43 12.05
C LEU A 196 5.67 3.47 13.18
N ILE A 197 6.02 3.05 14.40
CA ILE A 197 6.19 3.97 15.53
C ILE A 197 7.24 5.03 15.21
N SER A 198 8.39 4.64 14.62
CA SER A 198 9.43 5.59 14.24
C SER A 198 8.99 6.59 13.18
N MET A 199 8.02 6.24 12.34
CA MET A 199 7.49 7.11 11.28
C MET A 199 6.44 8.12 11.77
N VAL A 200 5.95 8.03 13.00
CA VAL A 200 4.93 8.95 13.54
C VAL A 200 5.44 10.38 13.63
N THR A 201 6.75 10.59 13.84
CA THR A 201 7.38 11.92 13.87
C THR A 201 7.93 12.39 12.54
N ASP A 202 7.69 11.67 11.44
CA ASP A 202 8.16 12.10 10.13
C ASP A 202 7.71 13.54 9.82
N ASP A 203 8.58 14.33 9.23
CA ASP A 203 8.28 15.74 8.91
C ASP A 203 7.22 15.83 7.79
N GLU A 204 7.08 14.76 7.00
CA GLU A 204 6.05 14.66 5.98
C GLU A 204 4.73 14.17 6.58
N ARG A 205 3.75 15.07 6.66
CA ARG A 205 2.43 14.81 7.25
C ARG A 205 1.79 13.49 6.80
N PHE A 206 1.81 13.23 5.49
CA PHE A 206 1.16 12.03 4.94
C PHE A 206 1.88 10.72 5.32
N VAL A 207 3.18 10.78 5.60
CA VAL A 207 3.94 9.65 6.14
C VAL A 207 3.49 9.36 7.55
N ALA A 208 3.55 10.36 8.43
CA ALA A 208 3.18 10.23 9.84
C ALA A 208 1.73 9.77 10.04
N LEU A 209 0.77 10.40 9.33
CA LEU A 209 -0.64 10.01 9.43
C LEU A 209 -0.90 8.61 8.87
N SER A 210 -0.18 8.18 7.81
CA SER A 210 -0.27 6.81 7.31
C SER A 210 0.27 5.80 8.31
N ALA A 211 1.35 6.14 9.00
CA ALA A 211 1.93 5.30 10.05
C ALA A 211 0.97 5.14 11.24
N LEU A 212 0.42 6.23 11.76
CA LEU A 212 -0.58 6.22 12.84
C LEU A 212 -1.80 5.37 12.46
N HIS A 213 -2.33 5.56 11.26
CA HIS A 213 -3.49 4.78 10.81
C HIS A 213 -3.16 3.29 10.67
N SER A 214 -1.96 2.95 10.19
CA SER A 214 -1.51 1.56 10.08
C SER A 214 -1.28 0.93 11.45
N LEU A 215 -0.71 1.67 12.41
CA LEU A 215 -0.59 1.24 13.80
C LEU A 215 -1.96 0.94 14.40
N TRP A 216 -2.93 1.85 14.25
CA TRP A 216 -4.27 1.62 14.75
C TRP A 216 -4.93 0.38 14.14
N ILE A 217 -4.79 0.16 12.83
CA ILE A 217 -5.34 -1.04 12.16
C ILE A 217 -4.72 -2.33 12.72
N LEU A 218 -3.40 -2.33 12.91
CA LEU A 218 -2.66 -3.52 13.31
C LEU A 218 -2.80 -3.82 14.80
N THR A 219 -2.88 -2.79 15.65
CA THR A 219 -2.83 -2.95 17.09
C THR A 219 -4.20 -2.85 17.77
N ARG A 220 -5.13 -2.09 17.17
CA ARG A 220 -6.37 -1.66 17.81
C ARG A 220 -6.14 -0.87 19.10
N HIS A 221 -4.91 -0.45 19.35
CA HIS A 221 -4.59 0.41 20.46
C HIS A 221 -5.03 1.84 20.13
N GLU A 222 -5.87 2.39 20.99
CA GLU A 222 -6.36 3.76 20.88
C GLU A 222 -5.45 4.68 21.69
N THR A 223 -4.93 5.72 21.04
CA THR A 223 -4.26 6.85 21.69
C THR A 223 -5.19 8.05 21.67
N GLU A 224 -4.87 9.06 22.46
CA GLU A 224 -5.57 10.34 22.36
C GLU A 224 -5.49 10.90 20.93
N PHE A 225 -6.54 11.58 20.52
CA PHE A 225 -6.55 12.26 19.23
C PHE A 225 -5.65 13.48 19.28
N HIS A 226 -4.68 13.53 18.41
CA HIS A 226 -3.75 14.64 18.27
C HIS A 226 -3.92 15.30 16.91
N ASP A 227 -4.18 16.60 16.89
CA ASP A 227 -4.29 17.34 15.64
C ASP A 227 -2.90 17.68 15.10
N TRP A 228 -2.55 17.11 13.95
CA TRP A 228 -1.28 17.37 13.29
C TRP A 228 -1.07 18.85 12.95
N GLU A 229 -2.12 19.58 12.54
CA GLU A 229 -2.00 20.97 12.08
C GLU A 229 -1.62 21.94 13.21
N THR A 230 -2.02 21.62 14.42
CA THR A 230 -1.76 22.44 15.61
C THR A 230 -0.60 21.94 16.44
N SER A 231 -0.11 20.72 16.19
CA SER A 231 0.96 20.11 16.97
C SER A 231 2.34 20.63 16.58
N THR A 232 3.19 20.82 17.58
CA THR A 232 4.61 21.06 17.40
C THR A 232 5.39 19.76 17.21
N LYS A 233 6.66 19.86 16.82
CA LYS A 233 7.55 18.69 16.76
C LYS A 233 7.74 18.03 18.14
N GLN A 234 7.70 18.82 19.22
CA GLN A 234 7.74 18.33 20.60
C GLN A 234 6.50 17.55 20.97
N ASP A 235 5.32 18.04 20.60
CA ASP A 235 4.07 17.33 20.86
C ASP A 235 4.08 15.95 20.17
N ARG A 236 4.54 15.90 18.92
CA ARG A 236 4.65 14.63 18.18
C ARG A 236 5.66 13.66 18.79
N ALA A 237 6.72 14.17 19.42
CA ALA A 237 7.67 13.32 20.15
C ALA A 237 7.02 12.66 21.39
N VAL A 238 6.08 13.36 22.05
CA VAL A 238 5.28 12.76 23.14
C VAL A 238 4.42 11.60 22.61
N TRP A 239 3.76 11.76 21.47
CA TRP A 239 2.94 10.69 20.88
C TRP A 239 3.77 9.44 20.59
N VAL A 240 5.00 9.61 20.10
CA VAL A 240 5.89 8.46 19.88
C VAL A 240 6.26 7.80 21.19
N SER A 241 6.53 8.59 22.27
CA SER A 241 6.84 8.03 23.59
C SER A 241 5.71 7.15 24.10
N GLU A 242 4.45 7.57 23.97
CA GLU A 242 3.27 6.79 24.35
C GLU A 242 3.21 5.45 23.59
N TRP A 243 3.44 5.48 22.27
CA TRP A 243 3.50 4.27 21.46
C TRP A 243 4.67 3.35 21.82
N VAL A 244 5.84 3.92 22.12
CA VAL A 244 7.05 3.17 22.53
C VAL A 244 6.82 2.51 23.87
N GLU A 245 6.27 3.20 24.86
CA GLU A 245 5.93 2.68 26.19
C GLU A 245 4.93 1.52 26.04
N TRP A 246 3.81 1.78 25.34
CA TRP A 246 2.83 0.74 25.10
C TRP A 246 3.43 -0.49 24.44
N TRP A 247 4.28 -0.33 23.40
CA TRP A 247 4.88 -1.44 22.71
C TRP A 247 5.84 -2.22 23.59
N ASN A 248 6.68 -1.53 24.35
CA ASN A 248 7.63 -2.16 25.29
C ASN A 248 6.91 -3.06 26.30
N ASP A 249 5.78 -2.61 26.82
CA ASP A 249 5.01 -3.34 27.83
C ASP A 249 4.26 -4.54 27.22
N ASN A 250 3.88 -4.47 25.94
CA ASN A 250 2.98 -5.45 25.34
C ASN A 250 3.64 -6.38 24.33
N GLN A 251 4.78 -6.05 23.72
CA GLN A 251 5.38 -6.76 22.58
C GLN A 251 5.54 -8.29 22.76
N GLN A 252 5.74 -8.74 24.00
CA GLN A 252 5.94 -10.17 24.29
C GLN A 252 4.64 -10.98 24.15
N VAL A 253 3.55 -10.42 24.66
CA VAL A 253 2.24 -11.08 24.72
C VAL A 253 1.29 -10.65 23.61
N PHE A 254 1.59 -9.57 22.94
CA PHE A 254 0.74 -9.01 21.90
C PHE A 254 0.61 -9.93 20.69
N GLU A 255 -0.64 -10.14 20.26
CA GLU A 255 -0.96 -10.80 18.99
C GLU A 255 -1.73 -9.81 18.11
N ILE A 256 -1.38 -9.74 16.83
CA ILE A 256 -2.07 -8.85 15.90
C ILE A 256 -3.52 -9.32 15.72
N PRO A 257 -4.52 -8.52 16.08
CA PRO A 257 -5.94 -8.90 16.04
C PRO A 257 -6.38 -9.35 14.65
N GLU A 258 -7.22 -10.37 14.56
CA GLU A 258 -7.82 -10.77 13.29
C GLU A 258 -8.61 -9.63 12.65
N PRO A 259 -8.56 -9.48 11.30
CA PRO A 259 -9.38 -8.50 10.62
C PRO A 259 -10.87 -8.79 10.90
N PRO A 260 -11.71 -7.76 11.03
CA PRO A 260 -13.14 -7.97 11.22
C PRO A 260 -13.70 -8.79 10.05
N ARG A 261 -14.37 -9.88 10.37
CA ARG A 261 -15.04 -10.69 9.33
C ARG A 261 -16.08 -9.84 8.63
N PRO A 262 -16.14 -9.85 7.29
CA PRO A 262 -17.19 -9.14 6.57
C PRO A 262 -18.56 -9.65 7.07
N LYS A 263 -19.43 -8.74 7.49
CA LYS A 263 -20.82 -9.10 7.86
C LYS A 263 -21.44 -9.72 6.61
N ARG A 264 -21.83 -11.01 6.68
CA ARG A 264 -22.66 -11.60 5.63
C ARG A 264 -23.91 -10.73 5.52
N LYS A 265 -24.15 -10.16 4.35
CA LYS A 265 -25.44 -9.53 4.07
C LYS A 265 -26.51 -10.62 4.20
N PRO A 266 -27.63 -10.34 4.88
CA PRO A 266 -28.75 -11.27 4.99
C PRO A 266 -29.36 -11.59 3.64
#